data_d1bab071476a179fec2834d5bc9b1d38
#
_entry.id   d1bab071476a179fec2834d5bc9b1d38
#
_cell.length_a   1.000
_cell.length_b   1.000
_cell.length_c   1.000
_cell.angle_alpha   90.00
_cell.angle_beta   90.00
_cell.angle_gamma   90.00
#
_symmetry.space_group_name_H-M   'P 1'
#
loop_
_entity.id
_entity.type
_entity.pdbx_description
1 polymer ?
#
loop_
_entity_poly.entity_id
_entity_poly.type
_entity_poly.pdbx_seq_one_letter_code
_entity_poly.pdbx_strand_id
1 'polypeptide(L)'
;MTDKPGYRRPQEGTQPEYLHPTYQSTNLRSPSKPLVFLPHSLSEITGPTIGAERVAEKDNDLTAQHDGEPQGERIIIHGRVLDENGLPVPGILVEIWQANAAGRYIHKKDQWNAPLDPNFTGTGRTVTDADGWYQFQTIKPGAYPWGNHHNAWRPAHIHFSLFGPSILTRLVTQMYFPGDPLLAYDPIYNCVPDTSAKERLIASFDLEKTIPSYALGYRWDIVLRGREATPMEK
;
A
#
# COMPACT_ATOMS: atom_id res chain seq x y z
N MET A 1 31.52 -5.53 19.61
CA MET A 1 31.02 -5.49 18.24
C MET A 1 30.63 -4.04 17.97
N THR A 2 31.38 -3.36 17.13
CA THR A 2 31.10 -1.97 16.76
C THR A 2 29.77 -1.94 15.99
N ASP A 3 28.80 -1.23 16.56
CA ASP A 3 27.51 -0.96 15.93
C ASP A 3 27.76 -0.14 14.64
N LYS A 4 27.91 -0.84 13.52
CA LYS A 4 27.97 -0.15 12.24
C LYS A 4 26.60 0.44 12.00
N PRO A 5 26.48 1.74 11.67
CA PRO A 5 25.22 2.30 11.22
C PRO A 5 24.83 1.55 9.96
N GLY A 6 23.93 0.61 10.11
CA GLY A 6 23.48 -0.29 9.05
C GLY A 6 21.98 -0.41 9.06
N TYR A 7 21.44 -0.72 7.90
CA TYR A 7 20.05 -1.06 7.70
C TYR A 7 19.54 -2.02 8.78
N ARG A 8 18.56 -1.59 9.56
CA ARG A 8 17.91 -2.43 10.57
C ARG A 8 16.92 -3.36 9.86
N ARG A 9 17.18 -4.65 9.94
CA ARG A 9 16.27 -5.66 9.36
C ARG A 9 14.93 -5.65 10.10
N PRO A 10 13.83 -5.97 9.39
CA PRO A 10 12.57 -6.29 10.04
C PRO A 10 12.75 -7.39 11.09
N GLN A 11 11.93 -7.37 12.12
CA GLN A 11 11.88 -8.47 13.09
C GLN A 11 11.32 -9.72 12.37
N GLU A 12 11.80 -10.89 12.78
CA GLU A 12 11.30 -12.16 12.26
C GLU A 12 9.78 -12.26 12.47
N GLY A 13 9.07 -12.74 11.44
CA GLY A 13 7.61 -12.87 11.45
C GLY A 13 6.82 -11.59 11.12
N THR A 14 7.48 -10.41 11.08
CA THR A 14 6.79 -9.13 10.81
C THR A 14 6.63 -8.82 9.32
N GLN A 15 7.21 -9.66 8.46
CA GLN A 15 7.05 -9.57 7.00
C GLN A 15 6.36 -10.82 6.46
N PRO A 16 5.68 -10.75 5.31
CA PRO A 16 5.04 -11.89 4.70
C PRO A 16 6.01 -13.05 4.47
N GLU A 17 5.54 -14.26 4.66
CA GLU A 17 6.28 -15.46 4.27
C GLU A 17 6.38 -15.59 2.76
N TYR A 18 7.50 -16.13 2.26
CA TYR A 18 7.64 -16.41 0.83
C TYR A 18 6.71 -17.52 0.35
N LEU A 19 6.50 -18.53 1.20
CA LEU A 19 5.57 -19.63 0.96
C LEU A 19 4.45 -19.56 1.99
N HIS A 20 3.23 -19.30 1.53
CA HIS A 20 2.04 -19.35 2.36
C HIS A 20 0.99 -20.21 1.63
N PRO A 21 0.77 -21.47 2.04
CA PRO A 21 0.02 -22.46 1.25
C PRO A 21 -1.38 -22.03 0.85
N THR A 22 -2.07 -21.26 1.69
CA THR A 22 -3.41 -20.74 1.39
C THR A 22 -3.40 -19.59 0.37
N TYR A 23 -2.25 -18.95 0.15
CA TYR A 23 -2.01 -18.01 -0.96
C TYR A 23 -1.36 -18.78 -2.11
N GLN A 24 -2.19 -19.37 -2.98
CA GLN A 24 -1.74 -20.33 -3.99
C GLN A 24 -0.62 -19.85 -4.89
N SER A 25 -0.60 -18.56 -5.26
CA SER A 25 0.46 -18.03 -6.11
C SER A 25 1.85 -18.16 -5.49
N THR A 26 1.96 -18.23 -4.16
CA THR A 26 3.25 -18.41 -3.47
C THR A 26 3.86 -19.78 -3.72
N ASN A 27 3.06 -20.80 -4.01
CA ASN A 27 3.54 -22.14 -4.34
C ASN A 27 4.39 -22.16 -5.63
N LEU A 28 4.11 -21.25 -6.56
CA LEU A 28 4.82 -21.16 -7.84
C LEU A 28 6.01 -20.18 -7.81
N ARG A 29 5.95 -19.16 -6.98
CA ARG A 29 6.93 -18.05 -6.96
C ARG A 29 7.88 -18.06 -5.77
N SER A 30 7.60 -18.85 -4.73
CA SER A 30 8.47 -18.92 -3.56
C SER A 30 9.84 -19.52 -3.94
N PRO A 31 10.93 -18.99 -3.36
CA PRO A 31 12.26 -19.55 -3.58
C PRO A 31 12.33 -21.03 -3.16
N SER A 32 12.80 -21.90 -4.04
CA SER A 32 13.03 -23.32 -3.75
C SER A 32 14.39 -23.58 -3.09
N LYS A 33 15.25 -22.57 -3.03
CA LYS A 33 16.60 -22.64 -2.43
C LYS A 33 16.72 -21.53 -1.37
N PRO A 34 17.62 -21.69 -0.37
CA PRO A 34 17.89 -20.63 0.60
C PRO A 34 18.29 -19.32 -0.10
N LEU A 35 17.79 -18.21 0.44
CA LEU A 35 18.15 -16.89 -0.06
C LEU A 35 19.61 -16.59 0.22
N VAL A 36 20.29 -16.01 -0.76
CA VAL A 36 21.67 -15.54 -0.63
C VAL A 36 21.64 -14.03 -0.40
N PHE A 37 22.28 -13.57 0.69
CA PHE A 37 22.42 -12.15 0.94
C PHE A 37 23.46 -11.57 -0.04
N LEU A 38 23.02 -10.58 -0.82
CA LEU A 38 23.91 -9.77 -1.66
C LEU A 38 24.21 -8.45 -0.92
N PRO A 39 25.49 -8.04 -0.83
CA PRO A 39 25.82 -6.74 -0.27
C PRO A 39 25.25 -5.62 -1.15
N HIS A 40 24.75 -4.57 -0.53
CA HIS A 40 24.28 -3.40 -1.27
C HIS A 40 25.43 -2.72 -2.01
N SER A 41 25.19 -2.38 -3.25
CA SER A 41 26.08 -1.57 -4.08
C SER A 41 25.62 -0.10 -4.05
N LEU A 42 26.42 0.77 -4.65
CA LEU A 42 26.09 2.19 -4.72
C LEU A 42 24.78 2.44 -5.49
N SER A 43 24.48 1.62 -6.50
CA SER A 43 23.25 1.74 -7.29
C SER A 43 21.98 1.46 -6.49
N GLU A 44 22.01 0.57 -5.49
CA GLU A 44 20.89 0.34 -4.60
C GLU A 44 20.73 1.46 -3.56
N ILE A 45 21.85 2.08 -3.16
CA ILE A 45 21.83 3.18 -2.18
C ILE A 45 21.36 4.48 -2.83
N THR A 46 21.77 4.76 -4.04
CA THR A 46 21.42 6.00 -4.74
C THR A 46 20.10 5.91 -5.49
N GLY A 47 19.69 4.72 -5.94
CA GLY A 47 18.43 4.44 -6.63
C GLY A 47 18.06 5.43 -7.75
N PRO A 48 17.00 5.19 -8.50
CA PRO A 48 16.48 6.20 -9.42
C PRO A 48 15.83 7.32 -8.63
N THR A 49 16.31 8.54 -8.81
CA THR A 49 15.63 9.75 -8.31
C THR A 49 14.46 10.03 -9.24
N ILE A 50 13.23 9.80 -8.77
CA ILE A 50 12.04 10.26 -9.49
C ILE A 50 11.68 11.60 -8.87
N GLY A 51 11.75 12.66 -9.69
CA GLY A 51 11.57 14.00 -9.21
C GLY A 51 10.09 14.37 -9.00
N ALA A 52 9.88 15.32 -8.10
CA ALA A 52 8.55 15.90 -7.84
C ALA A 52 7.94 16.55 -9.10
N GLU A 53 8.75 16.91 -10.09
CA GLU A 53 8.31 17.46 -11.37
C GLU A 53 7.46 16.50 -12.22
N ARG A 54 7.41 15.22 -11.86
CA ARG A 54 6.54 14.21 -12.50
C ARG A 54 5.18 14.08 -11.84
N VAL A 55 4.93 14.79 -10.75
CA VAL A 55 3.67 14.77 -10.01
C VAL A 55 2.93 16.06 -10.28
N ALA A 56 1.80 15.99 -10.95
CA ALA A 56 0.93 17.13 -11.18
C ALA A 56 0.11 17.45 -9.91
N GLU A 57 -0.34 18.69 -9.78
CA GLU A 57 -1.05 19.20 -8.60
C GLU A 57 -2.30 18.36 -8.22
N LYS A 58 -2.98 17.76 -9.21
CA LYS A 58 -4.20 16.97 -9.01
C LYS A 58 -3.98 15.46 -9.05
N ASP A 59 -2.73 14.99 -9.16
CA ASP A 59 -2.46 13.55 -9.26
C ASP A 59 -2.87 12.77 -7.99
N ASN A 60 -3.03 13.46 -6.86
CA ASN A 60 -3.49 12.89 -5.60
C ASN A 60 -5.00 13.01 -5.35
N ASP A 61 -5.75 13.64 -6.26
CA ASP A 61 -7.21 13.68 -6.22
C ASP A 61 -7.79 12.79 -7.34
N LEU A 62 -8.05 11.53 -7.01
CA LEU A 62 -8.59 10.55 -7.95
C LEU A 62 -10.06 10.84 -8.30
N THR A 63 -10.72 11.71 -7.56
CA THR A 63 -12.11 12.10 -7.81
C THR A 63 -12.25 13.25 -8.81
N ALA A 64 -11.13 13.93 -9.13
CA ALA A 64 -11.08 15.07 -10.03
C ALA A 64 -10.30 14.81 -11.33
N GLN A 65 -10.03 13.54 -11.67
CA GLN A 65 -9.28 13.15 -12.87
C GLN A 65 -10.14 13.10 -14.15
N HIS A 66 -11.47 13.16 -14.02
CA HIS A 66 -12.44 13.13 -15.09
C HIS A 66 -13.44 14.29 -14.95
N ASP A 67 -14.15 14.60 -16.01
CA ASP A 67 -15.17 15.67 -16.00
C ASP A 67 -16.42 15.31 -15.18
N GLY A 68 -16.70 14.02 -15.04
CA GLY A 68 -17.83 13.50 -14.25
C GLY A 68 -17.41 13.03 -12.86
N GLU A 69 -18.41 12.88 -11.99
CA GLU A 69 -18.22 12.42 -10.63
C GLU A 69 -18.07 10.89 -10.55
N PRO A 70 -17.05 10.36 -9.85
CA PRO A 70 -16.94 8.93 -9.63
C PRO A 70 -18.01 8.44 -8.65
N GLN A 71 -18.40 7.18 -8.81
CA GLN A 71 -19.40 6.52 -7.97
C GLN A 71 -18.75 5.98 -6.68
N GLY A 72 -19.47 6.07 -5.56
CA GLY A 72 -19.09 5.47 -4.29
C GLY A 72 -18.84 6.47 -3.17
N GLU A 73 -18.42 5.93 -2.02
CA GLU A 73 -18.07 6.71 -0.83
C GLU A 73 -16.73 7.42 -1.03
N ARG A 74 -16.74 8.76 -0.96
CA ARG A 74 -15.49 9.53 -0.99
C ARG A 74 -14.73 9.38 0.31
N ILE A 75 -13.43 9.20 0.19
CA ILE A 75 -12.52 9.08 1.32
C ILE A 75 -11.29 9.98 1.13
N ILE A 76 -10.75 10.42 2.25
CA ILE A 76 -9.44 11.06 2.34
C ILE A 76 -8.51 10.09 3.06
N ILE A 77 -7.42 9.70 2.42
CA ILE A 77 -6.37 8.90 3.03
C ILE A 77 -5.18 9.81 3.25
N HIS A 78 -4.68 9.85 4.47
CA HIS A 78 -3.49 10.61 4.80
C HIS A 78 -2.63 9.85 5.79
N GLY A 79 -1.35 10.22 5.89
CA GLY A 79 -0.43 9.61 6.84
C GLY A 79 0.98 10.13 6.65
N ARG A 80 1.89 9.61 7.44
CA ARG A 80 3.32 9.93 7.36
C ARG A 80 4.11 8.75 6.83
N VAL A 81 5.14 9.06 6.07
CA VAL A 81 6.22 8.11 5.78
C VAL A 81 7.33 8.36 6.79
N LEU A 82 7.69 7.32 7.54
CA LEU A 82 8.62 7.37 8.66
C LEU A 82 9.79 6.40 8.43
N ASP A 83 10.94 6.72 9.00
CA ASP A 83 12.08 5.81 9.09
C ASP A 83 11.97 4.87 10.32
N GLU A 84 12.98 4.04 10.55
CA GLU A 84 13.06 3.09 11.68
C GLU A 84 13.17 3.73 13.06
N ASN A 85 13.37 5.04 13.15
CA ASN A 85 13.42 5.81 14.40
C ASN A 85 12.17 6.66 14.62
N GLY A 86 11.17 6.55 13.73
CA GLY A 86 9.95 7.36 13.75
C GLY A 86 10.14 8.78 13.23
N LEU A 87 11.26 9.05 12.55
CA LEU A 87 11.50 10.36 11.95
C LEU A 87 10.82 10.45 10.57
N PRO A 88 10.25 11.62 10.21
CA PRO A 88 9.61 11.82 8.93
C PRO A 88 10.61 11.72 7.77
N VAL A 89 10.17 11.14 6.64
CA VAL A 89 10.97 11.04 5.42
C VAL A 89 10.33 11.87 4.32
N PRO A 90 10.89 13.05 4.02
CA PRO A 90 10.39 13.90 2.94
C PRO A 90 10.85 13.42 1.56
N GLY A 91 10.15 13.88 0.51
CA GLY A 91 10.53 13.63 -0.88
C GLY A 91 10.30 12.21 -1.37
N ILE A 92 9.51 11.41 -0.67
CA ILE A 92 9.11 10.07 -1.10
C ILE A 92 7.98 10.18 -2.12
N LEU A 93 8.17 9.62 -3.31
CA LEU A 93 7.07 9.40 -4.23
C LEU A 93 6.19 8.27 -3.70
N VAL A 94 4.92 8.58 -3.49
CA VAL A 94 3.88 7.63 -3.11
C VAL A 94 2.91 7.48 -4.27
N GLU A 95 2.79 6.26 -4.79
CA GLU A 95 1.81 5.90 -5.81
C GLU A 95 0.76 4.98 -5.20
N ILE A 96 -0.49 5.15 -5.62
CA ILE A 96 -1.57 4.25 -5.24
C ILE A 96 -2.29 3.69 -6.46
N TRP A 97 -2.84 2.47 -6.34
CA TRP A 97 -3.83 1.93 -7.28
C TRP A 97 -4.84 1.07 -6.55
N GLN A 98 -6.06 1.07 -7.07
CA GLN A 98 -7.19 0.42 -6.42
C GLN A 98 -8.30 0.03 -7.41
N ALA A 99 -9.20 -0.84 -6.95
CA ALA A 99 -10.48 -1.07 -7.60
C ALA A 99 -11.44 0.13 -7.40
N ASN A 100 -12.46 0.25 -8.25
CA ASN A 100 -13.56 1.18 -8.03
C ASN A 100 -14.49 0.71 -6.89
N ALA A 101 -15.55 1.46 -6.61
CA ALA A 101 -16.53 1.12 -5.56
C ALA A 101 -17.23 -0.24 -5.78
N ALA A 102 -17.33 -0.72 -7.01
CA ALA A 102 -17.91 -2.02 -7.35
C ALA A 102 -16.88 -3.19 -7.27
N GLY A 103 -15.64 -2.93 -6.86
CA GLY A 103 -14.58 -3.91 -6.79
C GLY A 103 -13.95 -4.24 -8.15
N ARG A 104 -14.05 -3.33 -9.15
CA ARG A 104 -13.54 -3.53 -10.51
C ARG A 104 -12.32 -2.67 -10.79
N TYR A 105 -11.24 -3.31 -11.30
CA TYR A 105 -10.09 -2.60 -11.85
C TYR A 105 -10.29 -2.28 -13.33
N ILE A 106 -9.77 -1.15 -13.79
CA ILE A 106 -9.77 -0.80 -15.22
C ILE A 106 -8.80 -1.67 -16.04
N HIS A 107 -8.03 -2.54 -15.41
CA HIS A 107 -7.02 -3.35 -16.06
C HIS A 107 -7.65 -4.47 -16.91
N LYS A 108 -7.15 -4.66 -18.15
CA LYS A 108 -7.68 -5.64 -19.13
C LYS A 108 -7.69 -7.10 -18.65
N LYS A 109 -6.88 -7.47 -17.65
CA LYS A 109 -6.86 -8.83 -17.07
C LYS A 109 -7.95 -9.02 -16.01
N ASP A 110 -8.53 -7.95 -15.50
CA ASP A 110 -9.67 -8.08 -14.60
C ASP A 110 -10.91 -8.42 -15.41
N GLN A 111 -11.46 -9.60 -15.16
CA GLN A 111 -12.65 -10.15 -15.83
C GLN A 111 -13.85 -10.24 -14.89
N TRP A 112 -13.74 -9.64 -13.68
CA TRP A 112 -14.87 -9.60 -12.76
C TRP A 112 -16.07 -8.88 -13.38
N ASN A 113 -17.25 -9.50 -13.30
CA ASN A 113 -18.48 -8.98 -13.89
C ASN A 113 -19.13 -7.86 -13.04
N ALA A 114 -18.35 -6.87 -12.64
CA ALA A 114 -18.81 -5.64 -12.01
C ALA A 114 -18.64 -4.47 -13.00
N PRO A 115 -19.44 -3.41 -12.88
CA PRO A 115 -19.35 -2.27 -13.80
C PRO A 115 -18.03 -1.52 -13.63
N LEU A 116 -17.47 -1.06 -14.75
CA LEU A 116 -16.44 -0.02 -14.74
C LEU A 116 -17.09 1.32 -14.43
N ASP A 117 -16.40 2.18 -13.73
CA ASP A 117 -16.78 3.57 -13.54
C ASP A 117 -16.06 4.42 -14.59
N PRO A 118 -16.78 5.10 -15.50
CA PRO A 118 -16.16 5.91 -16.54
C PRO A 118 -15.44 7.15 -15.99
N ASN A 119 -15.72 7.54 -14.74
CA ASN A 119 -15.16 8.71 -14.08
C ASN A 119 -14.10 8.35 -13.03
N PHE A 120 -13.59 7.11 -13.04
CA PHE A 120 -12.60 6.66 -12.05
C PHE A 120 -11.53 5.78 -12.67
N THR A 121 -10.29 6.29 -12.70
CA THR A 121 -9.13 5.51 -13.19
C THR A 121 -8.55 4.63 -12.08
N GLY A 122 -8.67 5.03 -10.82
CA GLY A 122 -8.20 4.27 -9.66
C GLY A 122 -6.69 4.31 -9.43
N THR A 123 -5.97 5.26 -10.02
CA THR A 123 -4.52 5.44 -9.82
C THR A 123 -4.20 6.89 -9.49
N GLY A 124 -3.28 7.09 -8.56
CA GLY A 124 -2.84 8.43 -8.17
C GLY A 124 -1.43 8.42 -7.62
N ARG A 125 -0.85 9.59 -7.45
CA ARG A 125 0.49 9.76 -6.88
C ARG A 125 0.65 11.11 -6.20
N THR A 126 1.58 11.16 -5.25
CA THR A 126 1.98 12.37 -4.54
C THR A 126 3.42 12.23 -4.07
N VAL A 127 3.99 13.32 -3.57
CA VAL A 127 5.31 13.32 -2.93
C VAL A 127 5.13 13.77 -1.49
N THR A 128 5.80 13.10 -0.54
CA THR A 128 5.75 13.51 0.87
C THR A 128 6.36 14.89 1.07
N ASP A 129 5.70 15.70 1.89
CA ASP A 129 6.16 17.02 2.27
C ASP A 129 7.37 17.00 3.23
N ALA A 130 7.79 18.18 3.72
CA ALA A 130 8.93 18.33 4.63
C ALA A 130 8.77 17.56 5.95
N ASP A 131 7.53 17.32 6.39
CA ASP A 131 7.18 16.59 7.61
C ASP A 131 6.78 15.13 7.34
N GLY A 132 7.05 14.63 6.11
CA GLY A 132 6.77 13.28 5.67
C GLY A 132 5.30 12.98 5.38
N TRP A 133 4.41 13.98 5.36
CA TRP A 133 2.99 13.77 5.11
C TRP A 133 2.69 13.50 3.64
N TYR A 134 1.74 12.60 3.40
CA TYR A 134 1.07 12.39 2.12
C TYR A 134 -0.45 12.44 2.30
N GLN A 135 -1.18 12.73 1.24
CA GLN A 135 -2.63 12.72 1.23
C GLN A 135 -3.16 12.36 -0.16
N PHE A 136 -4.24 11.57 -0.18
CA PHE A 136 -5.05 11.27 -1.37
C PHE A 136 -6.52 11.51 -1.07
N GLN A 137 -7.25 11.99 -2.08
CA GLN A 137 -8.70 11.95 -2.11
C GLN A 137 -9.13 10.91 -3.15
N THR A 138 -9.99 9.98 -2.78
CA THR A 138 -10.39 8.88 -3.64
C THR A 138 -11.77 8.34 -3.28
N ILE A 139 -12.16 7.24 -3.91
CA ILE A 139 -13.36 6.46 -3.59
C ILE A 139 -12.95 5.23 -2.80
N LYS A 140 -13.72 4.85 -1.78
CA LYS A 140 -13.49 3.60 -1.05
C LYS A 140 -13.68 2.42 -1.99
N PRO A 141 -12.66 1.56 -2.19
CA PRO A 141 -12.76 0.42 -3.09
C PRO A 141 -13.76 -0.61 -2.58
N GLY A 142 -14.41 -1.30 -3.49
CA GLY A 142 -15.21 -2.47 -3.17
C GLY A 142 -14.34 -3.73 -3.01
N ALA A 143 -14.87 -4.71 -2.27
CA ALA A 143 -14.35 -6.06 -2.26
C ALA A 143 -14.54 -6.73 -3.63
N TYR A 144 -13.68 -7.70 -3.98
CA TYR A 144 -13.80 -8.41 -5.26
C TYR A 144 -13.38 -9.89 -5.17
N PRO A 145 -13.97 -10.77 -6.01
CA PRO A 145 -13.53 -12.16 -6.11
C PRO A 145 -12.23 -12.26 -6.92
N TRP A 146 -11.43 -13.28 -6.60
CA TRP A 146 -10.17 -13.54 -7.29
C TRP A 146 -9.84 -15.02 -7.41
N GLY A 147 -8.87 -15.36 -8.24
CA GLY A 147 -8.58 -16.72 -8.64
C GLY A 147 -7.82 -17.60 -7.64
N ASN A 148 -7.76 -17.25 -6.34
CA ASN A 148 -7.02 -18.04 -5.36
C ASN A 148 -7.68 -19.42 -5.07
N HIS A 149 -9.00 -19.46 -4.95
CA HIS A 149 -9.84 -20.66 -4.90
C HIS A 149 -11.27 -20.30 -5.35
N HIS A 150 -12.17 -21.28 -5.45
CA HIS A 150 -13.47 -21.10 -6.08
C HIS A 150 -14.37 -20.03 -5.42
N ASN A 151 -14.18 -19.71 -4.16
CA ASN A 151 -14.92 -18.69 -3.41
C ASN A 151 -13.97 -17.74 -2.67
N ALA A 152 -12.88 -17.34 -3.32
CA ALA A 152 -11.93 -16.39 -2.75
C ALA A 152 -12.40 -14.96 -3.00
N TRP A 153 -12.43 -14.16 -1.94
CA TRP A 153 -12.72 -12.73 -1.98
C TRP A 153 -11.60 -11.93 -1.33
N ARG A 154 -11.27 -10.80 -1.94
CA ARG A 154 -10.37 -9.82 -1.34
C ARG A 154 -11.16 -8.76 -0.58
N PRO A 155 -10.76 -8.38 0.65
CA PRO A 155 -11.32 -7.21 1.35
C PRO A 155 -11.06 -5.93 0.56
N ALA A 156 -11.76 -4.86 0.91
CA ALA A 156 -11.44 -3.53 0.43
C ALA A 156 -9.99 -3.17 0.76
N HIS A 157 -9.20 -2.78 -0.24
CA HIS A 157 -7.79 -2.41 -0.04
C HIS A 157 -7.30 -1.46 -1.12
N ILE A 158 -6.26 -0.73 -0.79
CA ILE A 158 -5.54 0.15 -1.71
C ILE A 158 -4.08 -0.26 -1.73
N HIS A 159 -3.54 -0.45 -2.91
CA HIS A 159 -2.12 -0.72 -3.10
C HIS A 159 -1.32 0.58 -3.00
N PHE A 160 -0.18 0.49 -2.36
CA PHE A 160 0.79 1.56 -2.22
C PHE A 160 2.15 1.13 -2.76
N SER A 161 2.82 2.04 -3.44
CA SER A 161 4.17 1.86 -3.94
C SER A 161 4.99 3.11 -3.64
N LEU A 162 6.09 2.93 -2.92
CA LEU A 162 6.94 4.02 -2.47
C LEU A 162 8.32 3.94 -3.10
N PHE A 163 8.80 5.10 -3.56
CA PHE A 163 10.14 5.30 -4.10
C PHE A 163 10.78 6.55 -3.50
N GLY A 164 12.08 6.63 -3.48
CA GLY A 164 12.77 7.87 -3.17
C GLY A 164 13.97 7.71 -2.25
N PRO A 165 14.46 8.82 -1.67
CA PRO A 165 15.57 8.80 -0.74
C PRO A 165 15.25 7.91 0.47
N SER A 166 16.27 7.33 1.05
CA SER A 166 16.14 6.41 2.21
C SER A 166 15.44 5.07 1.92
N ILE A 167 15.09 4.78 0.69
CA ILE A 167 14.51 3.49 0.27
C ILE A 167 15.54 2.71 -0.52
N LEU A 168 16.02 1.58 0.03
CA LEU A 168 16.96 0.68 -0.65
C LEU A 168 16.29 -0.14 -1.74
N THR A 169 15.00 -0.47 -1.53
CA THR A 169 14.17 -1.18 -2.48
C THR A 169 12.79 -0.53 -2.54
N ARG A 170 12.12 -0.63 -3.68
CA ARG A 170 10.74 -0.21 -3.80
C ARG A 170 9.89 -0.90 -2.72
N LEU A 171 9.21 -0.12 -1.88
CA LEU A 171 8.21 -0.65 -0.96
C LEU A 171 6.88 -0.78 -1.71
N VAL A 172 6.38 -2.00 -1.86
CA VAL A 172 5.02 -2.27 -2.33
C VAL A 172 4.26 -2.89 -1.17
N THR A 173 3.09 -2.35 -0.86
CA THR A 173 2.27 -2.81 0.26
C THR A 173 0.79 -2.53 0.00
N GLN A 174 -0.08 -2.96 0.90
CA GLN A 174 -1.52 -2.74 0.81
C GLN A 174 -2.04 -2.15 2.11
N MET A 175 -2.87 -1.12 1.99
CA MET A 175 -3.65 -0.57 3.10
C MET A 175 -5.04 -1.21 3.11
N TYR A 176 -5.48 -1.65 4.29
CA TYR A 176 -6.81 -2.21 4.51
C TYR A 176 -7.66 -1.28 5.39
N PHE A 177 -8.97 -1.51 5.36
CA PHE A 177 -9.93 -0.72 6.13
C PHE A 177 -10.32 -1.42 7.45
N PRO A 178 -10.57 -0.66 8.54
CA PRO A 178 -10.94 -1.24 9.82
C PRO A 178 -12.30 -1.95 9.75
N GLY A 179 -12.41 -3.08 10.43
CA GLY A 179 -13.67 -3.80 10.57
C GLY A 179 -14.14 -4.59 9.35
N ASP A 180 -13.33 -4.72 8.30
CA ASP A 180 -13.69 -5.53 7.13
C ASP A 180 -13.67 -7.04 7.51
N PRO A 181 -14.82 -7.76 7.43
CA PRO A 181 -14.89 -9.17 7.82
C PRO A 181 -14.07 -10.09 6.92
N LEU A 182 -13.75 -9.67 5.70
CA LEU A 182 -12.97 -10.46 4.75
C LEU A 182 -11.47 -10.54 5.13
N LEU A 183 -10.98 -9.67 6.02
CA LEU A 183 -9.59 -9.75 6.51
C LEU A 183 -9.25 -11.10 7.11
N ALA A 184 -10.19 -11.73 7.81
CA ALA A 184 -9.98 -13.07 8.38
C ALA A 184 -9.76 -14.15 7.31
N TYR A 185 -10.20 -13.93 6.09
CA TYR A 185 -10.16 -14.89 4.98
C TYR A 185 -9.17 -14.51 3.88
N ASP A 186 -8.56 -13.32 3.92
CA ASP A 186 -7.59 -12.90 2.91
C ASP A 186 -6.21 -13.51 3.16
N PRO A 187 -5.75 -14.46 2.33
CA PRO A 187 -4.44 -15.08 2.52
C PRO A 187 -3.28 -14.11 2.31
N ILE A 188 -3.47 -13.00 1.58
CA ILE A 188 -2.42 -11.98 1.40
C ILE A 188 -2.21 -11.21 2.71
N TYR A 189 -3.28 -10.80 3.37
CA TYR A 189 -3.21 -10.20 4.71
C TYR A 189 -2.65 -11.19 5.75
N ASN A 190 -3.10 -12.44 5.69
CA ASN A 190 -2.75 -13.46 6.68
C ASN A 190 -1.38 -14.12 6.47
N CYS A 191 -0.68 -13.85 5.34
CA CYS A 191 0.70 -14.33 5.15
C CYS A 191 1.75 -13.59 6.00
N VAL A 192 1.37 -12.55 6.74
CA VAL A 192 2.19 -11.91 7.77
C VAL A 192 1.92 -12.65 9.09
N PRO A 193 2.89 -13.37 9.69
CA PRO A 193 2.64 -14.17 10.89
C PRO A 193 2.34 -13.34 12.13
N ASP A 194 3.06 -12.25 12.34
CA ASP A 194 2.94 -11.39 13.53
C ASP A 194 1.67 -10.53 13.48
N THR A 195 0.84 -10.62 14.53
CA THR A 195 -0.44 -9.92 14.61
C THR A 195 -0.28 -8.41 14.63
N SER A 196 0.69 -7.90 15.40
CA SER A 196 0.93 -6.45 15.48
C SER A 196 1.44 -5.90 14.15
N ALA A 197 2.20 -6.69 13.39
CA ALA A 197 2.60 -6.32 12.04
C ALA A 197 1.42 -6.29 11.07
N LYS A 198 0.49 -7.24 11.15
CA LYS A 198 -0.76 -7.22 10.37
C LYS A 198 -1.61 -5.99 10.67
N GLU A 199 -1.73 -5.61 11.95
CA GLU A 199 -2.49 -4.42 12.35
C GLU A 199 -1.93 -3.14 11.75
N ARG A 200 -0.60 -3.06 11.50
CA ARG A 200 0.01 -1.94 10.80
C ARG A 200 -0.40 -1.79 9.33
N LEU A 201 -1.06 -2.79 8.75
CA LEU A 201 -1.66 -2.70 7.42
C LEU A 201 -3.07 -2.10 7.43
N ILE A 202 -3.68 -1.90 8.60
CA ILE A 202 -5.05 -1.40 8.73
C ILE A 202 -5.02 0.09 9.03
N ALA A 203 -5.70 0.88 8.20
CA ALA A 203 -5.89 2.31 8.46
C ALA A 203 -6.81 2.54 9.67
N SER A 204 -6.63 3.66 10.35
CA SER A 204 -7.54 4.12 11.39
C SER A 204 -8.51 5.17 10.85
N PHE A 205 -9.78 5.12 11.27
CA PHE A 205 -10.73 6.19 10.98
C PHE A 205 -10.28 7.47 11.67
N ASP A 206 -10.31 8.59 10.92
CA ASP A 206 -9.89 9.91 11.39
C ASP A 206 -11.04 10.92 11.23
N LEU A 207 -11.69 11.22 12.35
CA LEU A 207 -12.80 12.18 12.38
C LEU A 207 -12.33 13.62 12.07
N GLU A 208 -11.10 13.99 12.45
CA GLU A 208 -10.59 15.35 12.24
C GLU A 208 -10.33 15.63 10.75
N LYS A 209 -10.00 14.60 9.97
CA LYS A 209 -9.83 14.69 8.51
C LYS A 209 -11.12 14.42 7.73
N THR A 210 -12.17 14.00 8.40
CA THR A 210 -13.48 13.81 7.78
C THR A 210 -14.10 15.16 7.42
N ILE A 211 -14.52 15.31 6.16
CA ILE A 211 -15.25 16.48 5.69
C ILE A 211 -16.74 16.18 5.79
N PRO A 212 -17.50 16.92 6.63
CA PRO A 212 -18.92 16.67 6.84
C PRO A 212 -19.71 16.60 5.54
N SER A 213 -20.54 15.58 5.41
CA SER A 213 -21.41 15.31 4.25
C SER A 213 -20.67 15.16 2.89
N TYR A 214 -19.34 14.96 2.91
CA TYR A 214 -18.55 14.88 1.68
C TYR A 214 -17.60 13.68 1.64
N ALA A 215 -16.65 13.55 2.61
CA ALA A 215 -15.65 12.47 2.57
C ALA A 215 -15.25 12.03 3.98
N LEU A 216 -15.07 10.71 4.17
CA LEU A 216 -14.57 10.13 5.41
C LEU A 216 -13.04 10.12 5.45
N GLY A 217 -12.44 10.49 6.58
CA GLY A 217 -11.00 10.50 6.79
C GLY A 217 -10.46 9.16 7.28
N TYR A 218 -9.32 8.74 6.74
CA TYR A 218 -8.56 7.58 7.19
C TYR A 218 -7.09 7.93 7.31
N ARG A 219 -6.49 7.60 8.45
CA ARG A 219 -5.04 7.77 8.68
C ARG A 219 -4.33 6.44 8.56
N TRP A 220 -3.21 6.46 7.83
CA TRP A 220 -2.32 5.31 7.71
C TRP A 220 -0.86 5.75 7.60
N ASP A 221 -0.08 5.51 8.64
CA ASP A 221 1.35 5.83 8.66
C ASP A 221 2.15 4.63 8.10
N ILE A 222 3.21 4.90 7.35
CA ILE A 222 4.06 3.91 6.70
C ILE A 222 5.47 4.02 7.27
N VAL A 223 5.97 2.92 7.84
CA VAL A 223 7.34 2.82 8.35
C VAL A 223 8.18 2.02 7.35
N LEU A 224 9.22 2.64 6.81
CA LEU A 224 9.99 2.10 5.69
C LEU A 224 10.83 0.86 6.04
N ARG A 225 11.34 0.77 7.27
CA ARG A 225 12.26 -0.28 7.70
C ARG A 225 12.33 -0.42 9.22
N GLY A 226 13.07 -1.42 9.69
CA GLY A 226 13.24 -1.67 11.11
C GLY A 226 12.18 -2.60 11.70
N ARG A 227 12.09 -2.65 13.03
CA ARG A 227 11.20 -3.57 13.75
C ARG A 227 9.73 -3.29 13.48
N GLU A 228 9.38 -2.01 13.40
CA GLU A 228 8.02 -1.53 13.17
C GLU A 228 7.72 -1.32 11.67
N ALA A 229 8.57 -1.84 10.79
CA ALA A 229 8.38 -1.69 9.34
C ALA A 229 7.00 -2.17 8.92
N THR A 230 6.36 -1.38 8.05
CA THR A 230 5.13 -1.78 7.37
C THR A 230 5.40 -3.04 6.55
N PRO A 231 4.59 -4.10 6.67
CA PRO A 231 4.76 -5.32 5.90
C PRO A 231 4.68 -5.05 4.40
N MET A 232 5.61 -5.64 3.64
CA MET A 232 5.65 -5.55 2.19
C MET A 232 4.72 -6.60 1.55
N GLU A 233 4.20 -6.31 0.37
CA GLU A 233 3.66 -7.34 -0.52
C GLU A 233 4.82 -8.11 -1.16
N LYS A 234 4.80 -9.45 -1.11
CA LYS A 234 5.82 -10.32 -1.70
C LYS A 234 5.26 -11.15 -2.84
#